data_2f7962178a2709cbd86dcc169644e38e
#
_entry.id   2f7962178a2709cbd86dcc169644e38e
#
_cell.length_a   1.000
_cell.length_b   1.000
_cell.length_c   1.000
_cell.angle_alpha   90.00
_cell.angle_beta   90.00
_cell.angle_gamma   90.00
#
_symmetry.space_group_name_H-M   'P 1'
#
loop_
_entity.id
_entity.type
_entity.pdbx_description
1 polymer ?
#
loop_
_entity_poly.entity_id
_entity_poly.type
_entity_poly.pdbx_seq_one_letter_code
_entity_poly.pdbx_strand_id
1 'polypeptide(L)'
;MVSQRSAMIFAILCLFALPLAGQHQSTKPKPRVVVVGVNGMELDILRPLLLQGQLPNLAKVIRNGAYGKLRTVSAPNCPRVYTTMFTSTRPEEHGVTGFLVGGITANTNMLKEEPIWSILSKNGVTVGMANVPATFPVMPVNGYMVSGMLTRGKSCEDGVLCAPKLSEVEGGDAVYPKEMKAELLKNVGDFYIDCERMPAAADLKGHESEVINKWLDKVQLIREQQTKLFDYVLTNHPTDFTWIVQSCEDRTGHWLYPIAPFNVGYNPKIETVRPDAFPDQYIQFDKVLGTILKHVDENTYLIVVSDHGIKPLREFEETDPHAHMDHEKTTPVIAKHDFADGDDVPGAFFAMGPGIKRDLRLMGFEASVYDIAPTILHIYGIGQPEQMRGHVLSEIFESSENKVALQK
;
A
#
# COMPACT_ATOMS: atom_id res chain seq x y z
N MET A 1 100.31 -6.78 5.09
CA MET A 1 99.15 -7.43 5.65
C MET A 1 98.09 -6.39 5.92
N VAL A 2 97.08 -6.35 5.03
CA VAL A 2 96.12 -5.27 5.00
C VAL A 2 94.81 -5.76 5.70
N SER A 3 94.40 -5.05 6.73
CA SER A 3 93.19 -5.28 7.48
C SER A 3 92.07 -4.46 6.85
N GLN A 4 91.06 -5.14 6.31
CA GLN A 4 89.83 -4.50 5.84
C GLN A 4 88.86 -4.26 7.02
N ARG A 5 88.46 -3.00 7.18
CA ARG A 5 87.38 -2.61 8.09
C ARG A 5 86.09 -2.46 7.27
N SER A 6 85.14 -3.33 7.53
CA SER A 6 83.77 -3.24 6.96
C SER A 6 82.99 -2.17 7.75
N ALA A 7 82.55 -1.14 7.06
CA ALA A 7 81.56 -0.19 7.57
C ALA A 7 80.12 -0.69 7.34
N MET A 8 79.44 -0.81 8.47
CA MET A 8 78.02 -1.24 8.46
C MET A 8 77.17 0.03 8.43
N ILE A 9 76.46 0.27 7.34
CA ILE A 9 75.52 1.39 7.18
C ILE A 9 74.18 0.96 7.74
N PHE A 10 73.67 1.52 8.83
CA PHE A 10 72.34 1.38 9.36
C PHE A 10 71.43 2.35 8.60
N ALA A 11 70.56 1.80 7.75
CA ALA A 11 69.46 2.56 7.16
C ALA A 11 68.30 2.60 8.13
N ILE A 12 68.02 3.76 8.69
CA ILE A 12 66.85 4.02 9.53
C ILE A 12 65.67 4.25 8.58
N LEU A 13 64.75 3.27 8.47
CA LEU A 13 63.43 3.42 7.80
C LEU A 13 62.53 4.21 8.77
N CYS A 14 62.33 5.49 8.52
CA CYS A 14 61.25 6.26 9.14
C CYS A 14 59.91 5.85 8.48
N LEU A 15 59.17 4.99 9.15
CA LEU A 15 57.76 4.74 8.82
C LEU A 15 56.91 5.96 9.23
N PHE A 16 56.59 6.80 8.26
CA PHE A 16 55.54 7.80 8.43
C PHE A 16 54.20 7.07 8.52
N ALA A 17 53.68 6.88 9.74
CA ALA A 17 52.31 6.54 9.98
C ALA A 17 51.45 7.75 9.62
N LEU A 18 50.87 7.75 8.41
CA LEU A 18 49.78 8.65 8.07
C LEU A 18 48.60 8.33 8.99
N PRO A 19 48.02 9.29 9.69
CA PRO A 19 46.77 9.07 10.40
C PRO A 19 45.72 8.75 9.35
N LEU A 20 45.16 7.54 9.38
CA LEU A 20 43.88 7.27 8.75
C LEU A 20 42.85 8.23 9.38
N ALA A 21 42.59 9.33 8.69
CA ALA A 21 41.42 10.15 8.98
C ALA A 21 40.20 9.26 8.79
N GLY A 22 39.76 8.66 9.89
CA GLY A 22 38.46 8.00 9.94
C GLY A 22 37.43 9.03 9.51
N GLN A 23 36.85 8.84 8.34
CA GLN A 23 35.68 9.56 7.96
C GLN A 23 34.62 9.25 9.03
N HIS A 24 34.42 10.14 9.98
CA HIS A 24 33.21 10.18 10.80
C HIS A 24 32.09 10.48 9.84
N GLN A 25 31.53 9.42 9.20
CA GLN A 25 30.21 9.53 8.65
C GLN A 25 29.30 9.87 9.83
N SER A 26 28.84 11.10 9.85
CA SER A 26 27.75 11.55 10.70
C SER A 26 26.55 10.66 10.33
N THR A 27 26.36 9.58 11.06
CA THR A 27 25.22 8.68 10.91
C THR A 27 24.00 9.38 11.49
N LYS A 28 23.42 10.33 10.73
CA LYS A 28 22.03 10.68 10.98
C LYS A 28 21.26 9.36 10.90
N PRO A 29 20.38 9.09 11.87
CA PRO A 29 19.51 7.91 11.77
C PRO A 29 18.78 7.94 10.41
N LYS A 30 18.69 6.80 9.74
CA LYS A 30 17.93 6.70 8.49
C LYS A 30 16.50 7.18 8.72
N PRO A 31 15.90 7.91 7.77
CA PRO A 31 14.51 8.29 7.89
C PRO A 31 13.64 7.03 7.96
N ARG A 32 12.60 7.06 8.75
CA ARG A 32 11.59 6.02 8.77
C ARG A 32 10.45 6.42 7.84
N VAL A 33 10.01 5.50 6.99
CA VAL A 33 8.88 5.71 6.07
C VAL A 33 7.83 4.63 6.31
N VAL A 34 6.61 5.04 6.61
CA VAL A 34 5.45 4.15 6.72
C VAL A 34 4.45 4.50 5.62
N VAL A 35 4.20 3.56 4.72
CA VAL A 35 3.18 3.67 3.67
C VAL A 35 1.96 2.87 4.08
N VAL A 36 0.81 3.49 4.03
CA VAL A 36 -0.50 2.88 4.28
C VAL A 36 -1.31 2.93 3.00
N GLY A 37 -1.49 1.77 2.37
CA GLY A 37 -2.38 1.63 1.23
C GLY A 37 -3.82 1.38 1.68
N VAL A 38 -4.76 2.01 0.98
CA VAL A 38 -6.20 1.84 1.20
C VAL A 38 -6.88 1.71 -0.15
N ASN A 39 -7.51 0.59 -0.41
CA ASN A 39 -8.16 0.39 -1.68
C ASN A 39 -9.49 1.16 -1.75
N GLY A 40 -9.73 1.81 -2.88
CA GLY A 40 -11.03 2.44 -3.15
C GLY A 40 -11.34 3.70 -2.35
N MET A 41 -10.33 4.44 -1.86
CA MET A 41 -10.53 5.66 -1.09
C MET A 41 -10.52 6.90 -1.98
N GLU A 42 -11.57 7.72 -1.89
CA GLU A 42 -11.76 8.93 -2.68
C GLU A 42 -12.04 10.16 -1.81
N LEU A 43 -11.43 11.30 -2.18
CA LEU A 43 -11.56 12.56 -1.42
C LEU A 43 -13.00 13.09 -1.35
N ASP A 44 -13.81 12.86 -2.37
CA ASP A 44 -15.19 13.38 -2.39
C ASP A 44 -16.09 12.62 -1.40
N ILE A 45 -15.75 11.36 -1.08
CA ILE A 45 -16.40 10.59 -0.01
C ILE A 45 -15.88 11.00 1.37
N LEU A 46 -14.57 11.24 1.49
CA LEU A 46 -13.95 11.61 2.77
C LEU A 46 -14.33 13.01 3.25
N ARG A 47 -14.56 13.95 2.31
CA ARG A 47 -14.82 15.36 2.64
C ARG A 47 -16.01 15.57 3.58
N PRO A 48 -17.22 15.01 3.35
CA PRO A 48 -18.33 15.16 4.29
C PRO A 48 -18.02 14.58 5.68
N LEU A 49 -17.31 13.44 5.74
CA LEU A 49 -16.93 12.82 7.01
C LEU A 49 -15.90 13.66 7.79
N LEU A 50 -14.94 14.26 7.08
CA LEU A 50 -13.97 15.19 7.65
C LEU A 50 -14.67 16.45 8.22
N LEU A 51 -15.62 17.04 7.47
CA LEU A 51 -16.38 18.20 7.93
C LEU A 51 -17.26 17.90 9.16
N GLN A 52 -17.73 16.67 9.29
CA GLN A 52 -18.49 16.20 10.46
C GLN A 52 -17.57 15.76 11.63
N GLY A 53 -16.25 15.82 11.47
CA GLY A 53 -15.29 15.42 12.49
C GLY A 53 -15.21 13.91 12.74
N GLN A 54 -15.73 13.09 11.83
CA GLN A 54 -15.79 11.64 11.97
C GLN A 54 -14.46 10.94 11.63
N LEU A 55 -13.50 11.66 11.03
CA LEU A 55 -12.17 11.15 10.66
C LEU A 55 -11.06 11.95 11.37
N PRO A 56 -10.97 11.88 12.71
CA PRO A 56 -10.04 12.72 13.48
C PRO A 56 -8.56 12.39 13.20
N ASN A 57 -8.21 11.14 12.91
CA ASN A 57 -6.85 10.71 12.62
C ASN A 57 -6.40 11.18 11.23
N LEU A 58 -7.24 11.03 10.21
CA LEU A 58 -6.99 11.53 8.87
C LEU A 58 -6.93 13.07 8.87
N ALA A 59 -7.79 13.74 9.62
CA ALA A 59 -7.74 15.19 9.81
C ALA A 59 -6.42 15.65 10.46
N LYS A 60 -5.82 14.83 11.35
CA LYS A 60 -4.48 15.09 11.91
C LYS A 60 -3.41 15.00 10.82
N VAL A 61 -3.47 13.98 9.95
CA VAL A 61 -2.52 13.83 8.82
C VAL A 61 -2.62 15.03 7.89
N ILE A 62 -3.82 15.44 7.49
CA ILE A 62 -4.08 16.59 6.61
C ILE A 62 -3.49 17.88 7.19
N ARG A 63 -3.78 18.19 8.46
CA ARG A 63 -3.27 19.42 9.10
C ARG A 63 -1.75 19.47 9.23
N ASN A 64 -1.10 18.32 9.31
CA ASN A 64 0.35 18.24 9.49
C ASN A 64 1.11 17.89 8.22
N GLY A 65 0.44 17.87 7.05
CA GLY A 65 1.05 17.42 5.84
C GLY A 65 0.40 17.93 4.56
N ALA A 66 0.67 17.24 3.45
CA ALA A 66 0.14 17.49 2.13
C ALA A 66 -0.91 16.44 1.76
N TYR A 67 -1.90 16.81 0.95
CA TYR A 67 -2.93 15.89 0.47
C TYR A 67 -3.48 16.31 -0.89
N GLY A 68 -4.03 15.35 -1.62
CA GLY A 68 -4.64 15.61 -2.93
C GLY A 68 -5.24 14.37 -3.57
N LYS A 69 -5.69 14.55 -4.81
CA LYS A 69 -6.08 13.42 -5.67
C LYS A 69 -4.83 12.70 -6.17
N LEU A 70 -4.91 11.39 -6.26
CA LEU A 70 -3.86 10.54 -6.82
C LEU A 70 -4.36 9.94 -8.13
N ARG A 71 -3.82 10.42 -9.26
CA ARG A 71 -4.17 9.88 -10.57
C ARG A 71 -3.72 8.43 -10.67
N THR A 72 -4.64 7.57 -11.08
CA THR A 72 -4.40 6.14 -11.25
C THR A 72 -4.08 5.78 -12.70
N VAL A 73 -3.91 4.49 -13.00
CA VAL A 73 -3.75 3.99 -14.36
C VAL A 73 -5.11 3.80 -15.03
N SER A 74 -5.14 3.71 -16.35
CA SER A 74 -6.33 3.34 -17.12
C SER A 74 -6.81 1.93 -16.72
N ALA A 75 -8.13 1.71 -16.65
CA ALA A 75 -8.77 0.49 -16.19
C ALA A 75 -8.17 -0.03 -14.87
N PRO A 76 -8.27 0.76 -13.79
CA PRO A 76 -7.60 0.46 -12.54
C PRO A 76 -8.18 -0.79 -11.87
N ASN A 77 -7.29 -1.59 -11.33
CA ASN A 77 -7.59 -2.68 -10.39
C ASN A 77 -6.42 -2.86 -9.42
N CYS A 78 -6.67 -3.33 -8.22
CA CYS A 78 -5.69 -3.33 -7.16
C CYS A 78 -4.32 -3.93 -7.54
N PRO A 79 -4.20 -5.17 -8.09
CA PRO A 79 -2.88 -5.72 -8.42
C PRO A 79 -2.13 -4.91 -9.48
N ARG A 80 -2.84 -4.40 -10.50
CA ARG A 80 -2.24 -3.55 -11.56
C ARG A 80 -1.70 -2.25 -10.97
N VAL A 81 -2.51 -1.55 -10.17
CA VAL A 81 -2.16 -0.23 -9.64
C VAL A 81 -1.07 -0.32 -8.58
N TYR A 82 -1.18 -1.27 -7.62
CA TYR A 82 -0.13 -1.44 -6.63
C TYR A 82 1.20 -1.82 -7.27
N THR A 83 1.20 -2.68 -8.30
CA THR A 83 2.42 -3.01 -9.02
C THR A 83 3.01 -1.77 -9.71
N THR A 84 2.16 -0.92 -10.30
CA THR A 84 2.59 0.39 -10.82
C THR A 84 3.17 1.27 -9.73
N MET A 85 2.55 1.35 -8.55
CA MET A 85 3.06 2.17 -7.43
C MET A 85 4.45 1.76 -6.97
N PHE A 86 4.71 0.44 -6.84
CA PHE A 86 5.98 -0.02 -6.29
C PHE A 86 7.07 -0.26 -7.33
N THR A 87 6.75 -0.24 -8.65
CA THR A 87 7.75 -0.28 -9.72
C THR A 87 7.92 1.07 -10.43
N SER A 88 6.91 1.95 -10.34
CA SER A 88 6.81 3.20 -11.11
C SER A 88 6.88 2.97 -12.63
N THR A 89 6.40 1.81 -13.13
CA THR A 89 6.39 1.44 -14.54
C THR A 89 4.98 1.11 -15.01
N ARG A 90 4.77 1.07 -16.33
CA ARG A 90 3.45 0.78 -16.90
C ARG A 90 3.06 -0.69 -16.68
N PRO A 91 1.75 -1.02 -16.65
CA PRO A 91 1.28 -2.39 -16.49
C PRO A 91 1.88 -3.38 -17.50
N GLU A 92 2.07 -2.97 -18.74
CA GLU A 92 2.66 -3.77 -19.81
C GLU A 92 4.18 -3.99 -19.59
N GLU A 93 4.84 -3.03 -18.95
CA GLU A 93 6.28 -3.08 -18.62
C GLU A 93 6.52 -3.98 -17.41
N HIS A 94 5.81 -3.77 -16.29
CA HIS A 94 5.99 -4.59 -15.10
C HIS A 94 5.32 -5.97 -15.16
N GLY A 95 4.42 -6.22 -16.11
CA GLY A 95 3.87 -7.54 -16.40
C GLY A 95 2.62 -7.95 -15.64
N VAL A 96 2.18 -7.20 -14.62
CA VAL A 96 0.94 -7.45 -13.86
C VAL A 96 -0.16 -6.54 -14.39
N THR A 97 -0.93 -7.03 -15.34
CA THR A 97 -1.96 -6.24 -16.05
C THR A 97 -3.36 -6.34 -15.44
N GLY A 98 -3.54 -7.17 -14.41
CA GLY A 98 -4.83 -7.37 -13.73
C GLY A 98 -4.77 -8.51 -12.73
N PHE A 99 -5.95 -8.93 -12.27
CA PHE A 99 -6.09 -10.08 -11.36
C PHE A 99 -5.63 -11.39 -12.01
N LEU A 100 -5.84 -11.52 -13.32
CA LEU A 100 -5.38 -12.63 -14.14
C LEU A 100 -4.47 -12.10 -15.24
N VAL A 101 -3.34 -12.77 -15.43
CA VAL A 101 -2.40 -12.52 -16.52
C VAL A 101 -2.25 -13.83 -17.30
N GLY A 102 -2.73 -13.86 -18.56
CA GLY A 102 -2.74 -15.08 -19.34
C GLY A 102 -3.54 -16.24 -18.71
N GLY A 103 -4.60 -15.93 -17.96
CA GLY A 103 -5.43 -16.91 -17.26
C GLY A 103 -4.88 -17.41 -15.93
N ILE A 104 -3.72 -16.90 -15.50
CA ILE A 104 -3.06 -17.27 -14.23
C ILE A 104 -3.21 -16.11 -13.25
N THR A 105 -3.54 -16.39 -11.97
CA THR A 105 -3.59 -15.38 -10.90
C THR A 105 -2.26 -14.61 -10.83
N ALA A 106 -2.36 -13.28 -10.85
CA ALA A 106 -1.20 -12.42 -10.79
C ALA A 106 -0.36 -12.70 -9.54
N ASN A 107 0.95 -12.74 -9.69
CA ASN A 107 1.88 -13.12 -8.64
C ASN A 107 3.27 -12.51 -8.86
N THR A 108 4.14 -12.57 -7.84
CA THR A 108 5.47 -11.96 -7.88
C THR A 108 6.40 -12.50 -8.95
N ASN A 109 6.22 -13.76 -9.40
CA ASN A 109 7.04 -14.36 -10.46
C ASN A 109 6.77 -13.71 -11.84
N MET A 110 5.69 -12.95 -11.98
CA MET A 110 5.34 -12.23 -13.20
C MET A 110 6.00 -10.85 -13.30
N LEU A 111 6.61 -10.36 -12.21
CA LEU A 111 7.27 -9.07 -12.18
C LEU A 111 8.46 -9.06 -13.14
N LYS A 112 8.43 -8.13 -14.10
CA LYS A 112 9.52 -7.89 -15.05
C LYS A 112 10.40 -6.71 -14.65
N GLU A 113 9.89 -5.85 -13.77
CA GLU A 113 10.56 -4.66 -13.25
C GLU A 113 10.88 -4.81 -11.78
N GLU A 114 11.98 -4.22 -11.35
CA GLU A 114 12.43 -4.31 -9.97
C GLU A 114 11.55 -3.48 -9.04
N PRO A 115 10.91 -4.12 -8.03
CA PRO A 115 10.06 -3.40 -7.09
C PRO A 115 10.89 -2.63 -6.05
N ILE A 116 10.30 -1.55 -5.51
CA ILE A 116 10.97 -0.65 -4.56
C ILE A 116 11.59 -1.36 -3.36
N TRP A 117 10.96 -2.40 -2.83
CA TRP A 117 11.49 -3.14 -1.67
C TRP A 117 12.82 -3.85 -1.97
N SER A 118 13.03 -4.30 -3.21
CA SER A 118 14.30 -4.87 -3.65
C SER A 118 15.38 -3.78 -3.77
N ILE A 119 15.02 -2.62 -4.34
CA ILE A 119 15.93 -1.48 -4.46
C ILE A 119 16.34 -0.99 -3.07
N LEU A 120 15.39 -0.82 -2.15
CA LEU A 120 15.65 -0.41 -0.77
C LEU A 120 16.53 -1.41 -0.03
N SER A 121 16.22 -2.73 -0.13
CA SER A 121 17.01 -3.79 0.49
C SER A 121 18.46 -3.79 0.01
N LYS A 122 18.69 -3.64 -1.31
CA LYS A 122 20.05 -3.55 -1.89
C LYS A 122 20.84 -2.34 -1.40
N ASN A 123 20.14 -1.26 -1.02
CA ASN A 123 20.73 -0.05 -0.44
C ASN A 123 20.79 -0.09 1.10
N GLY A 124 20.62 -1.27 1.71
CA GLY A 124 20.77 -1.48 3.14
C GLY A 124 19.62 -0.90 3.99
N VAL A 125 18.48 -0.51 3.38
CA VAL A 125 17.27 -0.10 4.09
C VAL A 125 16.56 -1.37 4.58
N THR A 126 16.15 -1.39 5.84
CA THR A 126 15.32 -2.48 6.36
C THR A 126 13.87 -2.32 5.89
N VAL A 127 13.25 -3.43 5.44
CA VAL A 127 11.97 -3.44 4.75
C VAL A 127 10.95 -4.30 5.48
N GLY A 128 9.79 -3.74 5.76
CA GLY A 128 8.60 -4.45 6.26
C GLY A 128 7.43 -4.32 5.28
N MET A 129 6.85 -5.44 4.90
CA MET A 129 5.68 -5.47 4.00
C MET A 129 4.58 -6.30 4.63
N ALA A 130 3.34 -5.80 4.66
CA ALA A 130 2.21 -6.58 5.11
C ALA A 130 0.95 -6.27 4.30
N ASN A 131 0.29 -7.31 3.81
CA ASN A 131 -0.96 -7.27 3.05
C ASN A 131 -0.90 -6.50 1.72
N VAL A 132 0.28 -6.21 1.18
CA VAL A 132 0.39 -5.52 -0.12
C VAL A 132 -0.10 -6.44 -1.25
N PRO A 133 -0.99 -5.97 -2.15
CA PRO A 133 -1.48 -6.78 -3.26
C PRO A 133 -0.38 -7.28 -4.19
N ALA A 134 -0.59 -8.45 -4.79
CA ALA A 134 0.32 -9.09 -5.74
C ALA A 134 1.74 -9.39 -5.20
N THR A 135 1.87 -9.60 -3.88
CA THR A 135 3.15 -9.96 -3.24
C THR A 135 3.27 -11.46 -2.88
N PHE A 136 2.44 -12.31 -3.47
CA PHE A 136 2.53 -13.75 -3.32
C PHE A 136 3.13 -14.41 -4.58
N PRO A 137 4.01 -15.43 -4.45
CA PRO A 137 4.78 -15.79 -3.24
C PRO A 137 5.67 -14.65 -2.76
N VAL A 138 5.95 -14.57 -1.45
CA VAL A 138 6.81 -13.51 -0.91
C VAL A 138 8.23 -13.59 -1.44
N MET A 139 8.86 -12.41 -1.57
CA MET A 139 10.26 -12.29 -2.00
C MET A 139 11.17 -12.08 -0.79
N PRO A 140 12.44 -12.53 -0.85
CA PRO A 140 13.44 -12.17 0.14
C PRO A 140 13.68 -10.65 0.17
N VAL A 141 13.69 -10.07 1.38
CA VAL A 141 13.98 -8.65 1.63
C VAL A 141 14.91 -8.49 2.83
N ASN A 142 15.51 -7.34 2.99
CA ASN A 142 16.25 -7.01 4.21
C ASN A 142 15.29 -6.69 5.36
N GLY A 143 14.60 -7.71 5.87
CA GLY A 143 13.57 -7.57 6.89
C GLY A 143 12.48 -8.62 6.76
N TYR A 144 11.21 -8.22 6.63
CA TYR A 144 10.08 -9.15 6.53
C TYR A 144 9.08 -8.80 5.44
N MET A 145 8.37 -9.83 4.96
CA MET A 145 7.24 -9.69 4.05
C MET A 145 6.13 -10.66 4.45
N VAL A 146 4.90 -10.13 4.62
CA VAL A 146 3.66 -10.91 4.73
C VAL A 146 2.84 -10.58 3.49
N SER A 147 2.51 -11.58 2.69
CA SER A 147 1.78 -11.40 1.43
C SER A 147 0.38 -10.84 1.65
N GLY A 148 -0.17 -10.24 0.60
CA GLY A 148 -1.50 -9.62 0.60
C GLY A 148 -2.46 -10.26 -0.39
N MET A 149 -3.37 -9.45 -0.91
CA MET A 149 -4.34 -9.86 -1.94
C MET A 149 -3.70 -10.70 -3.04
N LEU A 150 -4.42 -11.72 -3.47
CA LEU A 150 -4.02 -12.79 -4.40
C LEU A 150 -3.13 -13.89 -3.78
N THR A 151 -2.94 -13.89 -2.47
CA THR A 151 -2.37 -15.04 -1.78
C THR A 151 -3.31 -16.24 -1.92
N ARG A 152 -2.74 -17.40 -2.27
CA ARG A 152 -3.48 -18.65 -2.44
C ARG A 152 -3.37 -19.51 -1.18
N GLY A 153 -4.50 -19.98 -0.71
CA GLY A 153 -4.59 -20.92 0.42
C GLY A 153 -5.49 -22.10 0.08
N LYS A 154 -5.63 -23.05 1.01
CA LYS A 154 -6.45 -24.26 0.81
C LYS A 154 -7.92 -23.97 0.55
N SER A 155 -8.46 -22.88 1.10
CA SER A 155 -9.86 -22.45 0.88
C SER A 155 -10.09 -21.75 -0.46
N CYS A 156 -9.02 -21.52 -1.26
CA CYS A 156 -9.10 -20.86 -2.55
C CYS A 156 -9.39 -21.88 -3.68
N GLU A 157 -10.55 -22.52 -3.67
CA GLU A 157 -10.85 -23.61 -4.62
C GLU A 157 -11.02 -23.09 -6.05
N ASP A 158 -11.97 -22.18 -6.30
CA ASP A 158 -12.30 -21.72 -7.66
C ASP A 158 -12.53 -20.20 -7.67
N GLY A 159 -11.50 -19.44 -7.79
CA GLY A 159 -11.68 -17.99 -7.91
C GLY A 159 -10.39 -17.23 -7.77
N VAL A 160 -10.33 -16.08 -8.45
CA VAL A 160 -9.17 -15.19 -8.40
C VAL A 160 -9.07 -14.53 -7.02
N LEU A 161 -10.21 -14.15 -6.47
CA LEU A 161 -10.33 -13.48 -5.18
C LEU A 161 -10.75 -14.47 -4.10
N CYS A 162 -9.92 -14.64 -3.10
CA CYS A 162 -10.19 -15.40 -1.89
C CYS A 162 -9.49 -14.73 -0.71
N ALA A 163 -10.00 -14.98 0.50
CA ALA A 163 -9.42 -14.48 1.74
C ALA A 163 -8.92 -15.64 2.61
N PRO A 164 -7.76 -16.25 2.27
CA PRO A 164 -7.23 -17.35 3.05
C PRO A 164 -6.74 -16.84 4.41
N LYS A 165 -6.85 -17.71 5.41
CA LYS A 165 -6.13 -17.50 6.66
C LYS A 165 -4.65 -17.84 6.50
N LEU A 166 -3.81 -17.24 7.33
CA LEU A 166 -2.37 -17.50 7.31
C LEU A 166 -2.04 -18.99 7.45
N SER A 167 -2.78 -19.74 8.30
CA SER A 167 -2.59 -21.17 8.50
C SER A 167 -2.88 -22.02 7.25
N GLU A 168 -3.74 -21.54 6.35
CA GLU A 168 -4.17 -22.25 5.14
C GLU A 168 -3.15 -22.17 3.99
N VAL A 169 -2.18 -21.24 4.07
CA VAL A 169 -1.11 -21.11 3.07
C VAL A 169 0.00 -22.08 3.39
N GLU A 170 0.28 -23.01 2.48
CA GLU A 170 1.31 -24.01 2.66
C GLU A 170 2.73 -23.44 2.56
N GLY A 171 3.70 -24.14 3.17
CA GLY A 171 5.11 -23.76 3.11
C GLY A 171 5.42 -22.39 3.74
N GLY A 172 6.36 -21.68 3.17
CA GLY A 172 6.81 -20.34 3.56
C GLY A 172 6.36 -19.24 2.60
N ASP A 173 5.48 -19.55 1.66
CA ASP A 173 5.21 -18.68 0.50
C ASP A 173 4.44 -17.39 0.84
N ALA A 174 3.77 -17.35 2.01
CA ALA A 174 3.05 -16.15 2.47
C ALA A 174 3.87 -15.26 3.40
N VAL A 175 4.98 -15.74 3.97
CA VAL A 175 5.75 -14.98 4.98
C VAL A 175 7.25 -15.18 4.77
N TYR A 176 7.98 -14.07 4.73
CA TYR A 176 9.43 -14.07 4.74
C TYR A 176 9.94 -13.23 5.95
N PRO A 177 10.95 -13.68 6.70
CA PRO A 177 11.50 -15.05 6.64
C PRO A 177 10.43 -16.06 7.09
N LYS A 178 10.54 -17.30 6.61
CA LYS A 178 9.49 -18.33 6.81
C LYS A 178 9.22 -18.65 8.30
N GLU A 179 10.23 -18.48 9.14
CA GLU A 179 10.16 -18.70 10.60
C GLU A 179 9.19 -17.74 11.28
N MET A 180 9.03 -16.52 10.74
CA MET A 180 8.11 -15.51 11.25
C MET A 180 6.65 -15.96 11.17
N LYS A 181 6.29 -16.91 10.27
CA LYS A 181 4.93 -17.45 10.20
C LYS A 181 4.46 -18.05 11.53
N ALA A 182 5.29 -18.86 12.17
CA ALA A 182 4.97 -19.48 13.46
C ALA A 182 4.84 -18.43 14.58
N GLU A 183 5.68 -17.40 14.54
CA GLU A 183 5.63 -16.28 15.48
C GLU A 183 4.33 -15.49 15.32
N LEU A 184 3.93 -15.15 14.08
CA LEU A 184 2.68 -14.44 13.79
C LEU A 184 1.46 -15.24 14.24
N LEU A 185 1.40 -16.54 13.93
CA LEU A 185 0.31 -17.40 14.39
C LEU A 185 0.20 -17.46 15.92
N LYS A 186 1.32 -17.44 16.63
CA LYS A 186 1.37 -17.44 18.09
C LYS A 186 0.91 -16.11 18.71
N ASN A 187 1.38 -14.99 18.19
CA ASN A 187 1.25 -13.68 18.86
C ASN A 187 0.10 -12.82 18.30
N VAL A 188 -0.15 -12.93 16.99
CA VAL A 188 -1.25 -12.23 16.31
C VAL A 188 -2.50 -13.10 16.26
N GLY A 189 -2.32 -14.39 16.01
CA GLY A 189 -3.36 -15.39 15.79
C GLY A 189 -3.47 -15.74 14.30
N ASP A 190 -4.46 -16.56 13.98
CA ASP A 190 -4.72 -17.00 12.61
C ASP A 190 -5.62 -15.98 11.91
N PHE A 191 -5.02 -15.01 11.23
CA PHE A 191 -5.70 -13.90 10.58
C PHE A 191 -5.94 -14.15 9.09
N TYR A 192 -6.94 -13.47 8.54
CA TYR A 192 -7.20 -13.42 7.10
C TYR A 192 -6.23 -12.48 6.40
N ILE A 193 -5.60 -12.97 5.32
CA ILE A 193 -4.59 -12.22 4.55
C ILE A 193 -5.24 -11.14 3.67
N ASP A 194 -6.44 -11.41 3.12
CA ASP A 194 -7.20 -10.45 2.32
C ASP A 194 -8.60 -10.24 2.90
N CYS A 195 -9.34 -9.28 2.37
CA CYS A 195 -10.72 -9.06 2.77
C CYS A 195 -11.66 -10.10 2.15
N GLU A 196 -12.75 -10.39 2.86
CA GLU A 196 -13.75 -11.36 2.45
C GLU A 196 -14.35 -11.03 1.09
N ARG A 197 -14.57 -12.07 0.29
CA ARG A 197 -15.30 -11.95 -0.96
C ARG A 197 -16.74 -11.51 -0.69
N MET A 198 -17.27 -10.68 -1.59
CA MET A 198 -18.69 -10.31 -1.55
C MET A 198 -19.57 -11.56 -1.69
N PRO A 199 -20.74 -11.60 -1.00
CA PRO A 199 -21.74 -12.65 -1.20
C PRO A 199 -22.17 -12.72 -2.66
N ALA A 200 -22.40 -13.93 -3.17
CA ALA A 200 -22.93 -14.09 -4.52
C ALA A 200 -24.38 -13.59 -4.59
N ALA A 201 -24.79 -13.04 -5.74
CA ALA A 201 -26.17 -12.57 -5.94
C ALA A 201 -27.24 -13.64 -5.64
N ALA A 202 -26.92 -14.91 -5.89
CA ALA A 202 -27.78 -16.04 -5.58
C ALA A 202 -28.05 -16.21 -4.08
N ASP A 203 -27.07 -15.84 -3.24
CA ASP A 203 -27.15 -15.96 -1.78
C ASP A 203 -27.99 -14.85 -1.15
N LEU A 204 -28.27 -13.78 -1.92
CA LEU A 204 -29.01 -12.61 -1.45
C LEU A 204 -30.52 -12.76 -1.54
N LYS A 205 -31.04 -13.65 -2.39
CA LYS A 205 -32.50 -13.75 -2.68
C LYS A 205 -33.36 -13.94 -1.43
N GLY A 206 -34.09 -12.88 -1.04
CA GLY A 206 -35.03 -12.87 0.07
C GLY A 206 -34.42 -12.77 1.47
N HIS A 207 -33.07 -12.65 1.58
CA HIS A 207 -32.35 -12.56 2.83
C HIS A 207 -31.25 -11.48 2.78
N GLU A 208 -31.40 -10.48 1.91
CA GLU A 208 -30.37 -9.49 1.58
C GLU A 208 -29.75 -8.84 2.82
N SER A 209 -30.60 -8.38 3.74
CA SER A 209 -30.10 -7.72 4.97
C SER A 209 -29.31 -8.63 5.87
N GLU A 210 -29.78 -9.87 6.06
CA GLU A 210 -29.12 -10.82 6.95
C GLU A 210 -27.76 -11.21 6.39
N VAL A 211 -27.71 -11.54 5.10
CA VAL A 211 -26.47 -11.95 4.41
C VAL A 211 -25.47 -10.80 4.40
N ILE A 212 -25.89 -9.56 4.06
CA ILE A 212 -25.00 -8.40 4.02
C ILE A 212 -24.52 -8.05 5.42
N ASN A 213 -25.36 -8.03 6.44
CA ASN A 213 -24.93 -7.73 7.82
C ASN A 213 -23.94 -8.78 8.32
N LYS A 214 -24.18 -10.09 8.07
CA LYS A 214 -23.24 -11.15 8.43
C LYS A 214 -21.88 -10.99 7.71
N TRP A 215 -21.92 -10.60 6.44
CA TRP A 215 -20.71 -10.30 5.70
C TRP A 215 -19.96 -9.09 6.26
N LEU A 216 -20.68 -8.00 6.62
CA LEU A 216 -20.07 -6.82 7.27
C LEU A 216 -19.44 -7.16 8.62
N ASP A 217 -20.06 -8.02 9.42
CA ASP A 217 -19.47 -8.51 10.67
C ASP A 217 -18.15 -9.27 10.40
N LYS A 218 -18.12 -10.06 9.32
CA LYS A 218 -16.90 -10.75 8.88
C LYS A 218 -15.82 -9.77 8.41
N VAL A 219 -16.20 -8.75 7.63
CA VAL A 219 -15.30 -7.68 7.19
C VAL A 219 -14.69 -6.96 8.38
N GLN A 220 -15.50 -6.64 9.38
CA GLN A 220 -15.03 -5.99 10.61
C GLN A 220 -14.04 -6.89 11.39
N LEU A 221 -14.34 -8.18 11.53
CA LEU A 221 -13.43 -9.15 12.14
C LEU A 221 -12.08 -9.19 11.41
N ILE A 222 -12.09 -9.23 10.07
CA ILE A 222 -10.87 -9.24 9.26
C ILE A 222 -10.06 -7.96 9.50
N ARG A 223 -10.71 -6.79 9.49
CA ARG A 223 -10.07 -5.50 9.75
C ARG A 223 -9.39 -5.46 11.12
N GLU A 224 -10.06 -5.98 12.16
CA GLU A 224 -9.50 -6.07 13.51
C GLU A 224 -8.27 -6.98 13.57
N GLN A 225 -8.31 -8.14 12.89
CA GLN A 225 -7.18 -9.07 12.82
C GLN A 225 -6.00 -8.45 12.07
N GLN A 226 -6.25 -7.79 10.94
CA GLN A 226 -5.21 -7.10 10.16
C GLN A 226 -4.64 -5.91 10.95
N THR A 227 -5.47 -5.15 11.67
CA THR A 227 -5.01 -4.07 12.55
C THR A 227 -4.08 -4.61 13.63
N LYS A 228 -4.40 -5.75 14.22
CA LYS A 228 -3.54 -6.43 15.19
C LYS A 228 -2.20 -6.86 14.57
N LEU A 229 -2.22 -7.36 13.32
CA LEU A 229 -1.00 -7.66 12.58
C LEU A 229 -0.15 -6.39 12.39
N PHE A 230 -0.75 -5.28 11.93
CA PHE A 230 -0.03 -4.03 11.68
C PHE A 230 0.59 -3.48 12.96
N ASP A 231 -0.17 -3.43 14.05
CA ASP A 231 0.33 -3.01 15.36
C ASP A 231 1.48 -3.91 15.85
N TYR A 232 1.35 -5.22 15.68
CA TYR A 232 2.36 -6.19 16.07
C TYR A 232 3.68 -6.01 15.31
N VAL A 233 3.63 -5.90 13.98
CA VAL A 233 4.85 -5.76 13.18
C VAL A 233 5.50 -4.40 13.35
N LEU A 234 4.72 -3.33 13.50
CA LEU A 234 5.26 -1.99 13.77
C LEU A 234 5.91 -1.89 15.16
N THR A 235 5.43 -2.67 16.15
CA THR A 235 5.98 -2.72 17.50
C THR A 235 7.21 -3.62 17.61
N ASN A 236 7.11 -4.86 17.10
CA ASN A 236 8.08 -5.91 17.38
C ASN A 236 9.11 -6.10 16.25
N HIS A 237 8.79 -5.66 15.05
CA HIS A 237 9.67 -5.72 13.87
C HIS A 237 9.80 -4.35 13.19
N PRO A 238 10.21 -3.29 13.92
CA PRO A 238 10.36 -1.97 13.32
C PRO A 238 11.38 -2.00 12.20
N THR A 239 11.05 -1.37 11.07
CA THR A 239 11.91 -1.24 9.89
C THR A 239 12.06 0.21 9.47
N ASP A 240 13.11 0.52 8.70
CA ASP A 240 13.28 1.85 8.10
C ASP A 240 12.12 2.15 7.14
N PHE A 241 11.72 1.16 6.32
CA PHE A 241 10.60 1.24 5.40
C PHE A 241 9.55 0.20 5.75
N THR A 242 8.30 0.61 5.93
CA THR A 242 7.16 -0.31 6.10
C THR A 242 6.05 0.06 5.12
N TRP A 243 5.50 -0.92 4.39
CA TRP A 243 4.30 -0.75 3.57
C TRP A 243 3.23 -1.75 4.00
N ILE A 244 2.10 -1.24 4.44
CA ILE A 244 0.93 -2.03 4.84
C ILE A 244 -0.29 -1.62 4.03
N VAL A 245 -1.21 -2.55 3.77
CA VAL A 245 -2.41 -2.28 2.96
C VAL A 245 -3.66 -2.80 3.65
N GLN A 246 -4.69 -1.96 3.67
CA GLN A 246 -6.06 -2.29 4.05
C GLN A 246 -6.93 -2.33 2.78
N SER A 247 -7.59 -3.45 2.51
CA SER A 247 -8.31 -3.68 1.25
C SER A 247 -9.83 -3.78 1.39
N CYS A 248 -10.36 -3.70 2.60
CA CYS A 248 -11.78 -3.93 2.86
C CYS A 248 -12.68 -2.79 2.38
N GLU A 249 -12.17 -1.58 2.25
CA GLU A 249 -12.93 -0.39 1.86
C GLU A 249 -13.44 -0.51 0.42
N ASP A 250 -12.60 -0.96 -0.50
CA ASP A 250 -12.99 -1.24 -1.88
C ASP A 250 -14.04 -2.36 -1.97
N ARG A 251 -13.78 -3.50 -1.28
CA ARG A 251 -14.73 -4.63 -1.26
C ARG A 251 -16.12 -4.23 -0.79
N THR A 252 -16.19 -3.43 0.25
CA THR A 252 -17.46 -2.95 0.79
C THR A 252 -18.07 -1.85 -0.08
N GLY A 253 -17.24 -1.00 -0.68
CA GLY A 253 -17.66 0.07 -1.57
C GLY A 253 -18.45 -0.42 -2.76
N HIS A 254 -18.06 -1.52 -3.39
CA HIS A 254 -18.79 -2.12 -4.52
C HIS A 254 -20.26 -2.40 -4.20
N TRP A 255 -20.57 -2.80 -2.96
CA TRP A 255 -21.93 -3.12 -2.53
C TRP A 255 -22.67 -1.98 -1.85
N LEU A 256 -21.96 -1.22 -1.03
CA LEU A 256 -22.58 -0.25 -0.13
C LEU A 256 -22.69 1.15 -0.73
N TYR A 257 -21.81 1.50 -1.70
CA TYR A 257 -21.84 2.83 -2.29
C TYR A 257 -23.15 3.15 -3.01
N PRO A 258 -23.76 2.22 -3.79
CA PRO A 258 -25.05 2.46 -4.42
C PRO A 258 -26.20 2.74 -3.45
N ILE A 259 -26.10 2.25 -2.21
CA ILE A 259 -27.12 2.45 -1.17
C ILE A 259 -26.80 3.59 -0.20
N ALA A 260 -25.66 4.27 -0.38
CA ALA A 260 -25.32 5.39 0.46
C ALA A 260 -26.25 6.59 0.24
N PRO A 261 -26.75 7.25 1.31
CA PRO A 261 -27.76 8.31 1.20
C PRO A 261 -27.31 9.54 0.41
N PHE A 262 -26.01 9.77 0.30
CA PHE A 262 -25.42 10.87 -0.47
C PHE A 262 -25.22 10.54 -1.95
N ASN A 263 -25.53 9.33 -2.37
CA ASN A 263 -25.41 8.91 -3.76
C ASN A 263 -26.66 9.34 -4.55
N VAL A 264 -26.45 9.97 -5.71
CA VAL A 264 -27.53 10.40 -6.62
C VAL A 264 -28.36 9.21 -7.14
N GLY A 265 -27.76 8.01 -7.20
CA GLY A 265 -28.42 6.76 -7.61
C GLY A 265 -29.00 5.95 -6.45
N TYR A 266 -29.18 6.55 -5.26
CA TYR A 266 -29.72 5.87 -4.09
C TYR A 266 -31.01 5.13 -4.38
N ASN A 267 -31.03 3.82 -4.10
CA ASN A 267 -32.22 2.98 -4.27
C ASN A 267 -32.83 2.62 -2.91
N PRO A 268 -33.94 3.28 -2.49
CA PRO A 268 -34.56 3.05 -1.20
C PRO A 268 -35.14 1.65 -1.01
N LYS A 269 -35.23 0.83 -2.06
CA LYS A 269 -35.73 -0.57 -1.95
C LYS A 269 -34.72 -1.50 -1.28
N ILE A 270 -33.48 -1.06 -1.05
CA ILE A 270 -32.44 -1.78 -0.30
C ILE A 270 -32.34 -1.24 1.15
N GLU A 271 -33.36 -0.59 1.65
CA GLU A 271 -33.43 0.07 2.97
C GLU A 271 -33.21 -0.85 4.18
N THR A 272 -33.11 -2.14 3.98
CA THR A 272 -32.88 -3.11 5.05
C THR A 272 -31.40 -3.21 5.47
N VAL A 273 -30.48 -2.64 4.69
CA VAL A 273 -29.08 -2.52 5.03
C VAL A 273 -28.87 -1.16 5.71
N ARG A 274 -28.04 -1.10 6.76
CA ARG A 274 -27.73 0.14 7.46
C ARG A 274 -27.29 1.22 6.45
N PRO A 275 -27.96 2.37 6.36
CA PRO A 275 -27.64 3.41 5.38
C PRO A 275 -26.27 4.07 5.63
N ASP A 276 -25.75 3.96 6.86
CA ASP A 276 -24.44 4.43 7.29
C ASP A 276 -23.32 3.41 7.05
N ALA A 277 -23.64 2.19 6.57
CA ALA A 277 -22.68 1.10 6.45
C ALA A 277 -21.49 1.43 5.54
N PHE A 278 -21.69 2.21 4.47
CA PHE A 278 -20.59 2.60 3.58
C PHE A 278 -19.70 3.71 4.21
N PRO A 279 -20.23 4.85 4.68
CA PRO A 279 -19.44 5.83 5.42
C PRO A 279 -18.71 5.23 6.61
N ASP A 280 -19.32 4.27 7.33
CA ASP A 280 -18.71 3.61 8.48
C ASP A 280 -17.41 2.87 8.10
N GLN A 281 -17.27 2.36 6.88
CA GLN A 281 -16.01 1.73 6.45
C GLN A 281 -14.82 2.68 6.55
N TYR A 282 -14.99 3.93 6.15
CA TYR A 282 -13.94 4.96 6.26
C TYR A 282 -13.71 5.40 7.70
N ILE A 283 -14.76 5.40 8.53
CA ILE A 283 -14.64 5.66 9.98
C ILE A 283 -13.85 4.52 10.66
N GLN A 284 -14.10 3.27 10.27
CA GLN A 284 -13.32 2.14 10.78
C GLN A 284 -11.87 2.19 10.30
N PHE A 285 -11.63 2.56 9.03
CA PHE A 285 -10.27 2.81 8.55
C PHE A 285 -9.56 3.92 9.33
N ASP A 286 -10.23 5.01 9.67
CA ASP A 286 -9.65 6.08 10.49
C ASP A 286 -9.17 5.57 11.87
N LYS A 287 -9.85 4.57 12.45
CA LYS A 287 -9.40 3.91 13.68
C LYS A 287 -8.13 3.06 13.45
N VAL A 288 -8.05 2.35 12.32
CA VAL A 288 -6.82 1.65 11.90
C VAL A 288 -5.68 2.63 11.76
N LEU A 289 -5.90 3.75 11.07
CA LEU A 289 -4.93 4.83 10.95
C LEU A 289 -4.50 5.38 12.31
N GLY A 290 -5.45 5.52 13.24
CA GLY A 290 -5.18 5.91 14.63
C GLY A 290 -4.23 4.94 15.36
N THR A 291 -4.32 3.63 15.08
CA THR A 291 -3.38 2.64 15.61
C THR A 291 -2.00 2.82 14.99
N ILE A 292 -1.92 2.99 13.67
CA ILE A 292 -0.65 3.21 12.97
C ILE A 292 0.04 4.51 13.45
N LEU A 293 -0.73 5.58 13.69
CA LEU A 293 -0.22 6.87 14.16
C LEU A 293 0.46 6.82 15.54
N LYS A 294 0.25 5.77 16.34
CA LYS A 294 0.99 5.55 17.60
C LYS A 294 2.46 5.20 17.34
N HIS A 295 2.77 4.71 16.15
CA HIS A 295 4.12 4.32 15.73
C HIS A 295 4.81 5.38 14.84
N VAL A 296 4.18 6.54 14.65
CA VAL A 296 4.68 7.65 13.84
C VAL A 296 5.18 8.76 14.78
N ASP A 297 6.49 9.00 14.75
CA ASP A 297 7.17 10.06 15.49
C ASP A 297 7.58 11.23 14.56
N GLU A 298 8.31 12.21 15.10
CA GLU A 298 8.79 13.38 14.37
C GLU A 298 9.83 13.07 13.28
N ASN A 299 10.42 11.86 13.28
CA ASN A 299 11.39 11.40 12.29
C ASN A 299 10.77 10.47 11.24
N THR A 300 9.48 10.22 11.34
CA THR A 300 8.75 9.29 10.49
C THR A 300 7.97 10.04 9.40
N TYR A 301 8.19 9.63 8.14
CA TYR A 301 7.30 9.98 7.03
C TYR A 301 6.13 9.00 7.02
N LEU A 302 4.92 9.49 7.09
CA LEU A 302 3.70 8.73 6.87
C LEU A 302 3.12 9.12 5.51
N ILE A 303 2.89 8.14 4.65
CA ILE A 303 2.27 8.31 3.34
C ILE A 303 1.03 7.41 3.28
N VAL A 304 -0.15 7.99 3.11
CA VAL A 304 -1.40 7.24 2.92
C VAL A 304 -1.80 7.38 1.46
N VAL A 305 -2.00 6.26 0.77
CA VAL A 305 -2.30 6.23 -0.66
C VAL A 305 -3.48 5.31 -0.95
N SER A 306 -4.33 5.74 -1.88
CA SER A 306 -5.33 4.86 -2.48
C SER A 306 -4.95 4.53 -3.92
N ASP A 307 -5.14 3.29 -4.31
CA ASP A 307 -4.88 2.81 -5.67
C ASP A 307 -5.83 3.42 -6.71
N HIS A 308 -7.09 3.61 -6.35
CA HIS A 308 -8.13 4.26 -7.17
C HIS A 308 -9.24 4.77 -6.26
N GLY A 309 -10.17 5.53 -6.81
CA GLY A 309 -11.44 5.88 -6.20
C GLY A 309 -12.53 4.88 -6.56
N ILE A 310 -13.76 5.20 -6.19
CA ILE A 310 -14.95 4.40 -6.51
C ILE A 310 -16.08 5.34 -6.90
N LYS A 311 -16.81 5.00 -7.96
CA LYS A 311 -17.97 5.76 -8.44
C LYS A 311 -19.19 4.87 -8.59
N PRO A 312 -20.42 5.41 -8.40
CA PRO A 312 -21.64 4.69 -8.71
C PRO A 312 -21.71 4.44 -10.22
N LEU A 313 -22.23 3.29 -10.61
CA LEU A 313 -22.64 3.06 -12.00
C LEU A 313 -23.72 4.08 -12.35
N ARG A 314 -23.41 4.97 -13.28
CA ARG A 314 -24.46 5.67 -14.03
C ARG A 314 -25.13 4.65 -14.95
N GLU A 315 -26.45 4.69 -15.01
CA GLU A 315 -27.34 3.78 -15.76
C GLU A 315 -26.66 2.93 -16.83
N PHE A 316 -27.00 1.63 -16.84
CA PHE A 316 -26.49 0.66 -17.79
C PHE A 316 -26.42 1.25 -19.20
N GLU A 317 -25.25 1.60 -19.69
CA GLU A 317 -25.01 1.59 -21.12
C GLU A 317 -24.92 0.12 -21.52
N GLU A 318 -25.84 -0.36 -22.33
CA GLU A 318 -25.92 -1.72 -22.88
C GLU A 318 -24.66 -2.16 -23.66
N THR A 319 -23.62 -1.35 -23.65
CA THR A 319 -22.43 -1.46 -24.50
C THR A 319 -21.16 -1.96 -23.78
N ASP A 320 -21.21 -2.22 -22.47
CA ASP A 320 -20.04 -2.75 -21.77
C ASP A 320 -19.85 -4.26 -22.04
N PRO A 321 -18.83 -4.68 -22.81
CA PRO A 321 -18.56 -6.10 -23.09
C PRO A 321 -18.28 -6.94 -21.85
N HIS A 322 -17.95 -6.31 -20.71
CA HIS A 322 -17.70 -6.99 -19.43
C HIS A 322 -18.95 -7.11 -18.56
N ALA A 323 -20.04 -6.39 -18.89
CA ALA A 323 -21.32 -6.50 -18.20
C ALA A 323 -21.96 -7.89 -18.36
N HIS A 324 -21.49 -8.69 -19.30
CA HIS A 324 -22.03 -10.02 -19.59
C HIS A 324 -21.47 -11.15 -18.72
N MET A 325 -20.46 -10.89 -17.88
CA MET A 325 -19.81 -11.97 -17.12
C MET A 325 -20.48 -12.32 -15.78
N ASP A 326 -21.49 -11.53 -15.30
CA ASP A 326 -22.04 -11.77 -13.96
C ASP A 326 -23.53 -11.58 -13.78
N HIS A 327 -24.40 -11.49 -14.84
CA HIS A 327 -25.72 -10.91 -14.56
C HIS A 327 -26.94 -11.65 -15.14
N GLU A 328 -27.61 -12.35 -14.26
CA GLU A 328 -29.07 -12.37 -14.29
C GLU A 328 -29.61 -10.97 -13.95
N LYS A 329 -30.60 -10.48 -14.69
CA LYS A 329 -31.19 -9.12 -14.71
C LYS A 329 -31.77 -8.57 -13.39
N THR A 330 -31.33 -9.02 -12.22
CA THR A 330 -31.89 -8.65 -10.91
C THR A 330 -30.85 -8.23 -9.85
N THR A 331 -29.60 -8.01 -10.24
CA THR A 331 -28.55 -7.61 -9.29
C THR A 331 -28.65 -6.12 -8.94
N PRO A 332 -28.51 -5.74 -7.66
CA PRO A 332 -28.42 -4.35 -7.28
C PRO A 332 -27.25 -3.67 -8.00
N VAL A 333 -27.40 -2.39 -8.30
CA VAL A 333 -26.40 -1.56 -8.95
C VAL A 333 -25.09 -1.65 -8.18
N ILE A 334 -24.05 -2.20 -8.78
CA ILE A 334 -22.73 -2.35 -8.19
C ILE A 334 -21.91 -1.11 -8.54
N ALA A 335 -21.18 -0.54 -7.60
CA ALA A 335 -20.22 0.51 -7.91
C ALA A 335 -19.01 -0.08 -8.65
N LYS A 336 -18.50 0.64 -9.65
CA LYS A 336 -17.36 0.21 -10.45
C LYS A 336 -16.23 1.23 -10.41
N HIS A 337 -15.04 0.77 -10.70
CA HIS A 337 -13.85 1.57 -10.93
C HIS A 337 -13.16 1.25 -12.27
N ASP A 338 -13.75 0.35 -13.08
CA ASP A 338 -13.20 -0.09 -14.37
C ASP A 338 -13.53 0.90 -15.50
N PHE A 339 -13.11 2.16 -15.32
CA PHE A 339 -13.24 3.18 -16.37
C PHE A 339 -12.03 3.16 -17.30
N ALA A 340 -12.27 3.49 -18.56
CA ALA A 340 -11.20 3.54 -19.58
C ALA A 340 -10.15 4.62 -19.28
N ASP A 341 -10.52 5.68 -18.56
CA ASP A 341 -9.64 6.78 -18.17
C ASP A 341 -9.39 6.72 -16.64
N GLY A 342 -8.10 6.61 -16.25
CA GLY A 342 -7.69 6.62 -14.85
C GLY A 342 -7.96 7.92 -14.10
N ASP A 343 -8.21 9.01 -14.81
CA ASP A 343 -8.56 10.32 -14.24
C ASP A 343 -10.03 10.37 -13.75
N ASP A 344 -10.87 9.45 -14.21
CA ASP A 344 -12.28 9.38 -13.81
C ASP A 344 -12.49 8.88 -12.38
N VAL A 345 -11.55 8.07 -11.87
CA VAL A 345 -11.62 7.46 -10.53
C VAL A 345 -10.31 7.65 -9.75
N PRO A 346 -9.86 8.90 -9.55
CA PRO A 346 -8.62 9.15 -8.83
C PRO A 346 -8.71 8.64 -7.41
N GLY A 347 -7.65 8.01 -6.92
CA GLY A 347 -7.47 7.73 -5.52
C GLY A 347 -7.17 9.00 -4.71
N ALA A 348 -6.80 8.81 -3.45
CA ALA A 348 -6.39 9.85 -2.54
C ALA A 348 -4.93 9.69 -2.11
N PHE A 349 -4.26 10.81 -1.89
CA PHE A 349 -2.89 10.90 -1.40
C PHE A 349 -2.83 11.80 -0.17
N PHE A 350 -2.13 11.35 0.86
CA PHE A 350 -1.81 12.14 2.05
C PHE A 350 -0.39 11.82 2.47
N ALA A 351 0.39 12.83 2.84
CA ALA A 351 1.73 12.65 3.35
C ALA A 351 2.02 13.62 4.48
N MET A 352 2.66 13.16 5.55
CA MET A 352 3.22 14.02 6.59
C MET A 352 4.57 13.48 7.04
N GLY A 353 5.43 14.33 7.58
CA GLY A 353 6.75 13.95 8.07
C GLY A 353 7.73 15.09 8.05
N PRO A 354 9.02 14.81 8.34
CA PRO A 354 10.07 15.82 8.31
C PRO A 354 10.14 16.55 6.98
N GLY A 355 10.09 17.90 7.01
CA GLY A 355 10.17 18.72 5.80
C GLY A 355 9.00 18.62 4.83
N ILE A 356 7.92 17.89 5.16
CA ILE A 356 6.66 17.95 4.41
C ILE A 356 5.93 19.24 4.79
N LYS A 357 5.49 19.99 3.77
CA LYS A 357 4.68 21.20 3.96
C LYS A 357 3.36 20.86 4.65
N ARG A 358 2.99 21.68 5.64
CA ARG A 358 1.76 21.47 6.39
C ARG A 358 0.58 22.13 5.71
N ASP A 359 -0.61 21.51 5.85
CA ASP A 359 -1.89 22.00 5.32
C ASP A 359 -1.82 22.34 3.81
N LEU A 360 -0.98 21.58 3.07
CA LEU A 360 -0.82 21.74 1.65
C LEU A 360 -1.83 20.86 0.90
N ARG A 361 -2.72 21.48 0.14
CA ARG A 361 -3.59 20.80 -0.80
C ARG A 361 -2.98 20.84 -2.21
N LEU A 362 -2.66 19.67 -2.75
CA LEU A 362 -2.31 19.52 -4.16
C LEU A 362 -3.54 19.78 -5.03
N MET A 363 -3.40 20.62 -6.04
CA MET A 363 -4.48 21.00 -6.92
C MET A 363 -4.48 20.14 -8.18
N GLY A 364 -5.68 19.76 -8.66
CA GLY A 364 -5.80 18.94 -9.87
C GLY A 364 -5.23 17.52 -9.69
N PHE A 365 -4.50 17.05 -10.71
CA PHE A 365 -3.84 15.74 -10.78
C PHE A 365 -2.32 15.89 -10.72
N GLU A 366 -1.82 16.62 -9.75
CA GLU A 366 -0.38 16.86 -9.58
C GLU A 366 0.35 15.60 -9.11
N ALA A 367 -0.33 14.68 -8.42
CA ALA A 367 0.24 13.40 -7.99
C ALA A 367 -0.34 12.22 -8.78
N SER A 368 0.51 11.25 -9.08
CA SER A 368 0.17 10.01 -9.78
C SER A 368 0.69 8.79 -9.02
N VAL A 369 0.06 7.65 -9.22
CA VAL A 369 0.52 6.37 -8.67
C VAL A 369 1.96 6.02 -9.08
N TYR A 370 2.43 6.55 -10.22
CA TYR A 370 3.82 6.40 -10.65
C TYR A 370 4.82 7.15 -9.76
N ASP A 371 4.39 8.21 -9.07
CA ASP A 371 5.28 9.11 -8.32
C ASP A 371 5.62 8.59 -6.92
N ILE A 372 4.93 7.55 -6.45
CA ILE A 372 5.06 7.03 -5.08
C ILE A 372 6.46 6.44 -4.85
N ALA A 373 6.92 5.51 -5.70
CA ALA A 373 8.25 4.91 -5.54
C ALA A 373 9.38 5.94 -5.71
N PRO A 374 9.41 6.83 -6.74
CA PRO A 374 10.40 7.89 -6.84
C PRO A 374 10.47 8.80 -5.62
N THR A 375 9.31 9.18 -5.06
CA THR A 375 9.24 10.04 -3.87
C THR A 375 9.81 9.34 -2.64
N ILE A 376 9.56 8.04 -2.46
CA ILE A 376 10.14 7.24 -1.37
C ILE A 376 11.66 7.12 -1.55
N LEU A 377 12.15 6.81 -2.76
CA LEU A 377 13.59 6.74 -3.03
C LEU A 377 14.29 8.07 -2.74
N HIS A 378 13.65 9.20 -3.08
CA HIS A 378 14.15 10.53 -2.79
C HIS A 378 14.33 10.75 -1.27
N ILE A 379 13.36 10.34 -0.44
CA ILE A 379 13.46 10.44 1.03
C ILE A 379 14.71 9.71 1.55
N TYR A 380 15.10 8.58 0.95
CA TYR A 380 16.30 7.83 1.31
C TYR A 380 17.59 8.34 0.62
N GLY A 381 17.49 9.32 -0.27
CA GLY A 381 18.64 9.79 -1.06
C GLY A 381 19.14 8.74 -2.07
N ILE A 382 18.28 7.84 -2.50
CA ILE A 382 18.56 6.81 -3.49
C ILE A 382 18.15 7.33 -4.87
N GLY A 383 19.04 7.20 -5.85
CA GLY A 383 18.76 7.62 -7.23
C GLY A 383 17.59 6.84 -7.84
N GLN A 384 16.75 7.54 -8.59
CA GLN A 384 15.64 6.94 -9.33
C GLN A 384 16.18 6.11 -10.51
N PRO A 385 15.81 4.81 -10.66
CA PRO A 385 16.11 4.02 -11.85
C PRO A 385 15.51 4.61 -13.13
N GLU A 386 16.21 4.51 -14.26
CA GLU A 386 15.81 5.11 -15.55
C GLU A 386 14.46 4.61 -16.08
N GLN A 387 14.10 3.35 -15.79
CA GLN A 387 12.83 2.77 -16.22
C GLN A 387 11.62 3.33 -15.48
N MET A 388 11.78 3.97 -14.32
CA MET A 388 10.68 4.57 -13.57
C MET A 388 10.08 5.76 -14.33
N ARG A 389 8.76 5.75 -14.47
CA ARG A 389 7.99 6.74 -15.26
C ARG A 389 7.54 7.95 -14.46
N GLY A 390 7.41 7.78 -13.15
CA GLY A 390 7.02 8.86 -12.25
C GLY A 390 8.17 9.82 -11.94
N HIS A 391 7.86 10.83 -11.17
CA HIS A 391 8.81 11.83 -10.68
C HIS A 391 8.65 12.00 -9.17
N VAL A 392 9.62 12.64 -8.54
CA VAL A 392 9.54 12.99 -7.14
C VAL A 392 8.48 14.08 -6.96
N LEU A 393 7.55 13.91 -6.03
CA LEU A 393 6.58 14.93 -5.62
C LEU A 393 7.29 16.06 -4.84
N SER A 394 8.16 16.79 -5.53
CA SER A 394 9.04 17.81 -4.93
C SER A 394 8.26 18.97 -4.31
N GLU A 395 7.05 19.23 -4.80
CA GLU A 395 6.16 20.29 -4.33
C GLU A 395 5.64 20.08 -2.90
N ILE A 396 5.64 18.83 -2.41
CA ILE A 396 5.22 18.54 -1.02
C ILE A 396 6.31 18.87 0.00
N PHE A 397 7.58 19.01 -0.41
CA PHE A 397 8.70 19.27 0.48
C PHE A 397 8.97 20.77 0.66
N GLU A 398 9.46 21.15 1.84
CA GLU A 398 9.96 22.50 2.10
C GLU A 398 11.25 22.76 1.31
N SER A 399 11.45 24.00 0.85
CA SER A 399 12.55 24.36 -0.06
C SER A 399 13.96 24.14 0.49
N SER A 400 14.11 24.02 1.81
CA SER A 400 15.40 23.75 2.46
C SER A 400 15.87 22.30 2.33
N GLU A 401 14.97 21.36 2.12
CA GLU A 401 15.32 19.92 2.01
C GLU A 401 15.60 19.49 0.57
N ASN A 402 15.11 20.23 -0.42
CA ASN A 402 15.53 20.05 -1.81
C ASN A 402 17.04 20.26 -2.03
N LYS A 403 17.76 20.88 -1.06
CA LYS A 403 19.20 21.14 -1.17
C LYS A 403 20.08 20.00 -0.66
N VAL A 404 19.56 19.09 0.16
CA VAL A 404 20.38 18.02 0.77
C VAL A 404 20.54 16.80 -0.14
N ALA A 405 19.55 16.52 -0.97
CA ALA A 405 19.60 15.41 -1.92
C ALA A 405 20.45 15.68 -3.18
N LEU A 406 20.72 16.95 -3.49
CA LEU A 406 21.52 17.37 -4.67
C LEU A 406 23.02 17.55 -4.38
N GLN A 407 23.51 17.30 -3.16
CA GLN A 407 24.91 17.49 -2.76
C GLN A 407 25.66 16.20 -2.42
N LYS A 408 25.28 15.08 -2.99
CA LYS A 408 26.09 13.84 -2.90
C LYS A 408 26.37 13.25 -4.26
#